data_8132465a66868fb502b7204eee9c902d
#
_entry.id   8132465a66868fb502b7204eee9c902d
#
_cell.length_a   1.000
_cell.length_b   1.000
_cell.length_c   1.000
_cell.angle_alpha   90.00
_cell.angle_beta   90.00
_cell.angle_gamma   90.00
#
_symmetry.space_group_name_H-M   'P 1'
#
loop_
_entity.id
_entity.type
_entity.pdbx_description
1 polymer ?
#
loop_
_entity_poly.entity_id
_entity_poly.type
_entity_poly.pdbx_seq_one_letter_code
_entity_poly.pdbx_strand_id
1 'polypeptide(L)'
;MKIKINRKQLGITLILLGLMAVLFSSQKIFEDRFKEAALLNTDMSVMKPIDGIEGKINYKIPENWEVKEKKYPDDSIIYYNEYRSKDSYINGFMSMIKANGDIKKLIENDKKISESIYNIKDYASYTINLNKREIYRVQYEFNSKASEQYMAQEYYIKYDDVFVKFAFYVVKDKYKENMVVAFNTIVESFNRQQ
;
A
#
# COMPACT_ATOMS: atom_id res chain seq x y z
N MET A 1 12.33 23.52 47.14
CA MET A 1 12.00 22.06 47.17
C MET A 1 13.24 21.28 46.76
N LYS A 2 13.96 20.59 47.68
CA LYS A 2 15.17 19.80 47.31
C LYS A 2 14.72 18.40 46.92
N ILE A 3 14.82 18.08 45.63
CA ILE A 3 14.53 16.73 45.10
C ILE A 3 15.68 15.83 45.55
N LYS A 4 15.44 14.90 46.48
CA LYS A 4 16.37 13.84 46.83
C LYS A 4 16.34 12.76 45.76
N ILE A 5 17.27 12.80 44.84
CA ILE A 5 17.41 11.77 43.82
C ILE A 5 18.07 10.53 44.49
N ASN A 6 17.33 9.42 44.49
CA ASN A 6 17.83 8.14 44.95
C ASN A 6 18.77 7.55 43.87
N ARG A 7 20.08 7.37 44.23
CA ARG A 7 21.10 6.88 43.31
C ARG A 7 20.75 5.53 42.66
N LYS A 8 20.03 4.64 43.37
CA LYS A 8 19.55 3.37 42.81
C LYS A 8 18.46 3.59 41.74
N GLN A 9 17.53 4.49 41.98
CA GLN A 9 16.48 4.83 41.01
C GLN A 9 17.08 5.51 39.77
N LEU A 10 18.08 6.39 39.95
CA LEU A 10 18.78 7.02 38.84
C LEU A 10 19.47 5.99 37.94
N GLY A 11 20.16 4.99 38.53
CA GLY A 11 20.80 3.91 37.80
C GLY A 11 19.82 3.06 36.97
N ILE A 12 18.67 2.70 37.56
CA ILE A 12 17.60 1.94 36.86
C ILE A 12 17.03 2.78 35.73
N THR A 13 16.77 4.07 35.94
CA THR A 13 16.26 4.96 34.89
C THR A 13 17.24 5.12 33.72
N LEU A 14 18.55 5.23 34.00
CA LEU A 14 19.58 5.28 32.94
C LEU A 14 19.68 3.97 32.16
N ILE A 15 19.56 2.82 32.81
CA ILE A 15 19.54 1.51 32.13
C ILE A 15 18.29 1.41 31.23
N LEU A 16 17.11 1.80 31.70
CA LEU A 16 15.88 1.80 30.93
C LEU A 16 15.96 2.74 29.72
N LEU A 17 16.49 3.95 29.90
CA LEU A 17 16.73 4.89 28.81
C LEU A 17 17.73 4.34 27.78
N GLY A 18 18.81 3.69 28.22
CA GLY A 18 19.78 3.02 27.35
C GLY A 18 19.12 1.89 26.54
N LEU A 19 18.30 1.05 27.18
CA LEU A 19 17.56 -0.02 26.50
C LEU A 19 16.55 0.55 25.49
N MET A 20 15.82 1.62 25.84
CA MET A 20 14.92 2.30 24.91
C MET A 20 15.68 2.86 23.71
N ALA A 21 16.82 3.51 23.93
CA ALA A 21 17.64 4.03 22.84
C ALA A 21 18.13 2.92 21.88
N VAL A 22 18.53 1.77 22.41
CA VAL A 22 18.92 0.60 21.60
C VAL A 22 17.71 0.06 20.81
N LEU A 23 16.55 -0.06 21.45
CA LEU A 23 15.32 -0.53 20.77
C LEU A 23 14.90 0.41 19.65
N PHE A 24 14.90 1.73 19.88
CA PHE A 24 14.55 2.72 18.85
C PHE A 24 15.58 2.80 17.72
N SER A 25 16.88 2.62 18.02
CA SER A 25 17.93 2.60 17.00
C SER A 25 17.86 1.37 16.09
N SER A 26 17.42 0.25 16.65
CA SER A 26 17.30 -1.01 15.89
C SER A 26 16.01 -1.14 15.07
N GLN A 27 14.97 -0.36 15.40
CA GLN A 27 13.67 -0.45 14.72
C GLN A 27 13.81 -0.36 13.19
N LYS A 28 14.57 0.60 12.68
CA LYS A 28 14.75 0.79 11.24
C LYS A 28 15.44 -0.39 10.57
N ILE A 29 16.45 -0.98 11.25
CA ILE A 29 17.18 -2.16 10.75
C ILE A 29 16.26 -3.39 10.75
N PHE A 30 15.41 -3.54 11.76
CA PHE A 30 14.42 -4.62 11.82
C PHE A 30 13.36 -4.46 10.74
N GLU A 31 12.81 -3.26 10.55
CA GLU A 31 11.83 -2.97 9.50
C GLU A 31 12.37 -3.30 8.11
N ASP A 32 13.61 -2.87 7.80
CA ASP A 32 14.24 -3.14 6.50
C ASP A 32 14.46 -4.66 6.29
N ARG A 33 14.90 -5.40 7.31
CA ARG A 33 15.06 -6.85 7.22
C ARG A 33 13.75 -7.61 7.11
N PHE A 34 12.70 -7.18 7.83
CA PHE A 34 11.37 -7.75 7.69
C PHE A 34 10.79 -7.50 6.30
N LYS A 35 11.01 -6.30 5.75
CA LYS A 35 10.60 -5.92 4.41
C LYS A 35 11.28 -6.80 3.36
N GLU A 36 12.59 -6.96 3.46
CA GLU A 36 13.38 -7.82 2.57
C GLU A 36 12.94 -9.29 2.65
N ALA A 37 12.79 -9.85 3.86
CA ALA A 37 12.31 -11.21 4.07
C ALA A 37 10.88 -11.43 3.54
N ALA A 38 9.99 -10.45 3.69
CA ALA A 38 8.63 -10.50 3.16
C ALA A 38 8.63 -10.50 1.62
N LEU A 39 9.46 -9.66 1.00
CA LEU A 39 9.62 -9.59 -0.45
C LEU A 39 10.20 -10.89 -1.03
N LEU A 40 11.23 -11.46 -0.40
CA LEU A 40 11.82 -12.73 -0.80
C LEU A 40 10.81 -13.90 -0.76
N ASN A 41 9.97 -13.94 0.28
CA ASN A 41 8.95 -14.96 0.44
C ASN A 41 7.75 -14.83 -0.51
N THR A 42 7.63 -13.71 -1.23
CA THR A 42 6.52 -13.44 -2.16
C THR A 42 6.95 -13.42 -3.62
N ASP A 43 8.20 -13.77 -3.94
CA ASP A 43 8.77 -13.68 -5.29
C ASP A 43 8.74 -12.24 -5.89
N MET A 44 8.69 -11.22 -5.00
CA MET A 44 8.61 -9.80 -5.35
C MET A 44 9.90 -9.04 -5.02
N SER A 45 11.03 -9.76 -4.90
CA SER A 45 12.32 -9.17 -4.48
C SER A 45 12.95 -8.27 -5.54
N VAL A 46 12.74 -8.58 -6.81
CA VAL A 46 13.27 -7.80 -7.93
C VAL A 46 12.17 -6.93 -8.50
N MET A 47 12.41 -5.61 -8.52
CA MET A 47 11.44 -4.61 -8.97
C MET A 47 11.92 -3.95 -10.26
N LYS A 48 11.01 -3.77 -11.22
CA LYS A 48 11.22 -2.96 -12.43
C LYS A 48 10.50 -1.61 -12.32
N PRO A 49 11.08 -0.53 -12.86
CA PRO A 49 10.41 0.75 -12.93
C PRO A 49 9.30 0.71 -14.00
N ILE A 50 8.23 1.43 -13.72
CA ILE A 50 7.17 1.78 -14.67
C ILE A 50 7.16 3.29 -14.76
N ASP A 51 7.38 3.79 -15.98
CA ASP A 51 7.32 5.21 -16.29
C ASP A 51 6.04 5.48 -17.09
N GLY A 52 5.26 6.47 -16.66
CA GLY A 52 4.03 6.87 -17.35
C GLY A 52 3.97 8.37 -17.56
N ILE A 53 3.08 8.79 -18.48
CA ILE A 53 2.84 10.20 -18.84
C ILE A 53 4.17 10.92 -19.14
N GLU A 54 4.94 10.42 -20.13
CA GLU A 54 6.21 11.04 -20.54
C GLU A 54 7.22 11.26 -19.40
N GLY A 55 7.28 10.30 -18.45
CA GLY A 55 8.18 10.36 -17.29
C GLY A 55 7.68 11.17 -16.10
N LYS A 56 6.48 11.78 -16.19
CA LYS A 56 5.92 12.56 -15.07
C LYS A 56 5.50 11.73 -13.87
N ILE A 57 5.25 10.46 -14.07
CA ILE A 57 4.96 9.51 -12.99
C ILE A 57 5.89 8.31 -13.11
N ASN A 58 6.37 7.83 -11.97
CA ASN A 58 7.07 6.56 -11.91
C ASN A 58 6.69 5.80 -10.64
N TYR A 59 6.76 4.48 -10.72
CA TYR A 59 6.63 3.57 -9.62
C TYR A 59 7.28 2.25 -9.96
N LYS A 60 7.45 1.37 -8.98
CA LYS A 60 8.09 0.07 -9.19
C LYS A 60 7.10 -1.05 -8.91
N ILE A 61 7.16 -2.09 -9.73
CA ILE A 61 6.43 -3.35 -9.52
C ILE A 61 7.39 -4.54 -9.65
N PRO A 62 7.02 -5.74 -9.19
CA PRO A 62 7.82 -6.93 -9.40
C PRO A 62 8.16 -7.14 -10.89
N GLU A 63 9.42 -7.52 -11.17
CA GLU A 63 9.93 -7.65 -12.54
C GLU A 63 9.12 -8.65 -13.38
N ASN A 64 8.68 -9.73 -12.72
CA ASN A 64 7.92 -10.82 -13.35
C ASN A 64 6.42 -10.52 -13.54
N TRP A 65 5.93 -9.31 -13.18
CA TRP A 65 4.55 -8.93 -13.45
C TRP A 65 4.39 -8.36 -14.85
N GLU A 66 3.29 -8.74 -15.49
CA GLU A 66 2.84 -8.11 -16.73
C GLU A 66 2.16 -6.78 -16.43
N VAL A 67 2.42 -5.76 -17.27
CA VAL A 67 1.79 -4.45 -17.19
C VAL A 67 1.22 -4.08 -18.52
N LYS A 68 0.01 -3.54 -18.50
CA LYS A 68 -0.67 -3.07 -19.71
C LYS A 68 -1.31 -1.71 -19.44
N GLU A 69 -0.79 -0.69 -20.12
CA GLU A 69 -1.44 0.62 -20.12
C GLU A 69 -2.76 0.55 -20.90
N LYS A 70 -3.79 1.19 -20.37
CA LYS A 70 -5.09 1.38 -21.01
C LYS A 70 -5.45 2.85 -21.04
N LYS A 71 -6.03 3.26 -22.16
CA LYS A 71 -6.62 4.60 -22.32
C LYS A 71 -8.13 4.49 -22.22
N TYR A 72 -8.72 5.36 -21.46
CA TYR A 72 -10.16 5.49 -21.33
C TYR A 72 -10.64 6.76 -22.03
N PRO A 73 -11.81 6.76 -22.65
CA PRO A 73 -12.37 7.96 -23.28
C PRO A 73 -12.83 9.01 -22.27
N ASP A 74 -12.86 8.68 -20.97
CA ASP A 74 -13.23 9.58 -19.89
C ASP A 74 -12.03 10.46 -19.50
N ASP A 75 -12.14 11.76 -19.74
CA ASP A 75 -11.14 12.76 -19.41
C ASP A 75 -10.84 12.89 -17.91
N SER A 76 -11.64 12.29 -17.03
CA SER A 76 -11.35 12.22 -15.60
C SER A 76 -10.22 11.25 -15.27
N ILE A 77 -10.01 10.23 -16.10
CA ILE A 77 -8.93 9.24 -15.93
C ILE A 77 -7.70 9.72 -16.70
N ILE A 78 -6.71 10.20 -15.95
CA ILE A 78 -5.46 10.75 -16.52
C ILE A 78 -4.52 9.64 -16.92
N TYR A 79 -4.47 8.55 -16.12
CA TYR A 79 -3.58 7.43 -16.36
C TYR A 79 -4.14 6.14 -15.76
N TYR A 80 -3.92 5.02 -16.45
CA TYR A 80 -4.41 3.73 -16.00
C TYR A 80 -3.51 2.60 -16.51
N ASN A 81 -3.00 1.79 -15.58
CA ASN A 81 -2.25 0.56 -15.87
C ASN A 81 -2.89 -0.63 -15.16
N GLU A 82 -3.16 -1.68 -15.89
CA GLU A 82 -3.43 -3.00 -15.32
C GLU A 82 -2.13 -3.76 -15.12
N TYR A 83 -2.08 -4.57 -14.07
CA TYR A 83 -0.98 -5.50 -13.85
C TYR A 83 -1.48 -6.86 -13.39
N ARG A 84 -0.67 -7.87 -13.69
CA ARG A 84 -0.92 -9.27 -13.33
C ARG A 84 0.38 -9.94 -12.94
N SER A 85 0.38 -10.69 -11.83
CA SER A 85 1.51 -11.55 -11.48
C SER A 85 1.66 -12.70 -12.48
N LYS A 86 2.88 -13.22 -12.64
CA LYS A 86 3.21 -14.29 -13.58
C LYS A 86 2.35 -15.55 -13.37
N ASP A 87 2.07 -15.86 -12.11
CA ASP A 87 1.23 -16.99 -11.69
C ASP A 87 -0.29 -16.69 -11.77
N SER A 88 -0.66 -15.47 -12.13
CA SER A 88 -2.03 -14.96 -12.23
C SER A 88 -2.85 -14.94 -10.94
N TYR A 89 -2.21 -15.13 -9.77
CA TYR A 89 -2.92 -15.06 -8.49
C TYR A 89 -3.16 -13.63 -8.01
N ILE A 90 -2.37 -12.67 -8.51
CA ILE A 90 -2.51 -11.26 -8.20
C ILE A 90 -2.86 -10.52 -9.49
N ASN A 91 -3.99 -9.85 -9.46
CA ASN A 91 -4.41 -8.93 -10.50
C ASN A 91 -4.66 -7.57 -9.88
N GLY A 92 -4.54 -6.51 -10.65
CA GLY A 92 -4.82 -5.20 -10.11
C GLY A 92 -4.59 -4.09 -11.11
N PHE A 93 -4.65 -2.87 -10.61
CA PHE A 93 -4.42 -1.69 -11.42
C PHE A 93 -3.85 -0.53 -10.59
N MET A 94 -3.21 0.38 -11.29
CA MET A 94 -2.92 1.71 -10.82
C MET A 94 -3.70 2.70 -11.69
N SER A 95 -4.43 3.61 -11.04
CA SER A 95 -5.14 4.67 -11.73
C SER A 95 -4.83 6.03 -11.12
N MET A 96 -4.78 7.05 -11.97
CA MET A 96 -4.71 8.44 -11.59
C MET A 96 -5.91 9.18 -12.20
N ILE A 97 -6.70 9.79 -11.36
CA ILE A 97 -7.93 10.51 -11.74
C ILE A 97 -7.85 11.96 -11.26
N LYS A 98 -8.52 12.86 -11.98
CA LYS A 98 -8.65 14.26 -11.56
C LYS A 98 -9.30 14.35 -10.19
N ALA A 99 -8.68 15.07 -9.26
CA ALA A 99 -9.25 15.27 -7.94
C ALA A 99 -10.53 16.14 -8.03
N ASN A 100 -11.64 15.57 -7.60
CA ASN A 100 -12.91 16.27 -7.50
C ASN A 100 -13.49 16.06 -6.09
N GLY A 101 -13.19 16.98 -5.18
CA GLY A 101 -13.70 16.95 -3.81
C GLY A 101 -12.80 16.21 -2.81
N ASP A 102 -13.44 15.47 -1.91
CA ASP A 102 -12.75 14.77 -0.82
C ASP A 102 -12.45 13.32 -1.21
N ILE A 103 -11.22 12.87 -0.93
CA ILE A 103 -10.79 11.48 -1.16
C ILE A 103 -11.64 10.47 -0.37
N LYS A 104 -12.17 10.84 0.79
CA LYS A 104 -13.07 9.98 1.57
C LYS A 104 -14.38 9.71 0.83
N LYS A 105 -14.90 10.71 0.10
CA LYS A 105 -16.09 10.53 -0.76
C LYS A 105 -15.79 9.61 -1.94
N LEU A 106 -14.59 9.69 -2.52
CA LEU A 106 -14.15 8.73 -3.55
C LEU A 106 -14.16 7.31 -3.00
N ILE A 107 -13.54 7.08 -1.84
CA ILE A 107 -13.48 5.77 -1.19
C ILE A 107 -14.89 5.22 -0.89
N GLU A 108 -15.79 6.07 -0.39
CA GLU A 108 -17.17 5.70 -0.13
C GLU A 108 -17.95 5.33 -1.40
N ASN A 109 -17.74 6.09 -2.48
CA ASN A 109 -18.34 5.79 -3.78
C ASN A 109 -17.79 4.48 -4.36
N ASP A 110 -16.49 4.27 -4.31
CA ASP A 110 -15.85 3.01 -4.75
C ASP A 110 -16.41 1.82 -3.96
N LYS A 111 -16.60 1.97 -2.65
CA LYS A 111 -17.24 0.97 -1.81
C LYS A 111 -18.65 0.63 -2.31
N LYS A 112 -19.50 1.64 -2.53
CA LYS A 112 -20.87 1.43 -3.02
C LYS A 112 -20.91 0.76 -4.39
N ILE A 113 -20.00 1.14 -5.30
CA ILE A 113 -19.86 0.49 -6.61
C ILE A 113 -19.47 -0.97 -6.44
N SER A 114 -18.47 -1.25 -5.61
CA SER A 114 -18.01 -2.61 -5.36
C SER A 114 -19.11 -3.47 -4.72
N GLU A 115 -19.86 -2.94 -3.74
CA GLU A 115 -21.01 -3.60 -3.11
C GLU A 115 -22.14 -3.88 -4.11
N SER A 116 -22.32 -3.03 -5.13
CA SER A 116 -23.34 -3.23 -6.17
C SER A 116 -22.99 -4.33 -7.17
N ILE A 117 -21.69 -4.63 -7.33
CA ILE A 117 -21.18 -5.60 -8.31
C ILE A 117 -20.86 -6.95 -7.67
N TYR A 118 -20.37 -6.91 -6.43
CA TYR A 118 -19.82 -8.06 -5.71
C TYR A 118 -20.46 -8.19 -4.33
N ASN A 119 -20.51 -9.42 -3.82
CA ASN A 119 -20.82 -9.67 -2.41
C ASN A 119 -19.57 -9.43 -1.57
N ILE A 120 -19.45 -8.23 -1.01
CA ILE A 120 -18.30 -7.83 -0.19
C ILE A 120 -18.47 -8.30 1.25
N LYS A 121 -17.37 -8.78 1.85
CA LYS A 121 -17.26 -9.17 3.27
C LYS A 121 -16.03 -8.54 3.90
N ASP A 122 -16.04 -8.45 5.21
CA ASP A 122 -14.89 -8.03 6.04
C ASP A 122 -14.23 -6.71 5.59
N TYR A 123 -15.08 -5.75 5.19
CA TYR A 123 -14.61 -4.43 4.76
C TYR A 123 -14.00 -3.66 5.93
N ALA A 124 -12.76 -3.25 5.77
CA ALA A 124 -12.04 -2.40 6.72
C ALA A 124 -11.29 -1.28 5.99
N SER A 125 -11.24 -0.10 6.61
CA SER A 125 -10.50 1.05 6.09
C SER A 125 -9.56 1.59 7.16
N TYR A 126 -8.32 1.86 6.76
CA TYR A 126 -7.24 2.29 7.63
C TYR A 126 -6.56 3.54 7.07
N THR A 127 -6.14 4.43 7.94
CA THR A 127 -5.18 5.47 7.61
C THR A 127 -3.79 4.99 8.00
N ILE A 128 -2.87 4.94 7.05
CA ILE A 128 -1.49 4.51 7.25
C ILE A 128 -0.51 5.58 6.78
N ASN A 129 0.71 5.55 7.29
CA ASN A 129 1.78 6.44 6.86
C ASN A 129 2.84 5.64 6.12
N LEU A 130 3.05 5.95 4.82
CA LEU A 130 4.11 5.40 4.01
C LEU A 130 4.98 6.56 3.48
N ASN A 131 6.28 6.52 3.76
CA ASN A 131 7.23 7.58 3.38
C ASN A 131 6.77 8.99 3.78
N LYS A 132 6.28 9.17 5.02
CA LYS A 132 5.75 10.45 5.56
C LYS A 132 4.51 10.96 4.80
N ARG A 133 3.85 10.12 4.03
CA ARG A 133 2.63 10.42 3.28
C ARG A 133 1.46 9.67 3.90
N GLU A 134 0.38 10.38 4.19
CA GLU A 134 -0.87 9.77 4.63
C GLU A 134 -1.53 9.07 3.44
N ILE A 135 -1.90 7.81 3.64
CA ILE A 135 -2.52 6.94 2.63
C ILE A 135 -3.72 6.25 3.26
N TYR A 136 -4.82 6.20 2.54
CA TYR A 136 -5.98 5.40 2.95
C TYR A 136 -5.85 4.01 2.34
N ARG A 137 -5.79 2.98 3.19
CA ARG A 137 -5.79 1.58 2.79
C ARG A 137 -7.15 0.97 3.09
N VAL A 138 -7.75 0.33 2.10
CA VAL A 138 -9.00 -0.39 2.19
C VAL A 138 -8.74 -1.87 1.95
N GLN A 139 -9.36 -2.72 2.75
CA GLN A 139 -9.28 -4.17 2.64
C GLN A 139 -10.69 -4.76 2.67
N TYR A 140 -10.96 -5.75 1.83
CA TYR A 140 -12.20 -6.50 1.85
C TYR A 140 -12.07 -7.83 1.10
N GLU A 141 -13.00 -8.75 1.37
CA GLU A 141 -13.15 -9.98 0.60
C GLU A 141 -14.32 -9.85 -0.37
N PHE A 142 -14.20 -10.48 -1.53
CA PHE A 142 -15.30 -10.55 -2.48
C PHE A 142 -15.27 -11.82 -3.33
N ASN A 143 -16.43 -12.17 -3.88
CA ASN A 143 -16.53 -13.26 -4.84
C ASN A 143 -16.62 -12.67 -6.25
N SER A 144 -15.81 -13.19 -7.17
CA SER A 144 -15.94 -12.87 -8.59
C SER A 144 -17.22 -13.46 -9.18
N LYS A 145 -17.59 -13.05 -10.38
CA LYS A 145 -18.71 -13.65 -11.12
C LYS A 145 -18.51 -15.15 -11.39
N ALA A 146 -17.27 -15.62 -11.39
CA ALA A 146 -16.92 -17.04 -11.52
C ALA A 146 -16.92 -17.80 -10.17
N SER A 147 -17.42 -17.16 -9.09
CA SER A 147 -17.44 -17.69 -7.72
C SER A 147 -16.06 -17.91 -7.08
N GLU A 148 -15.01 -17.39 -7.69
CA GLU A 148 -13.68 -17.39 -7.09
C GLU A 148 -13.58 -16.29 -6.03
N GLN A 149 -12.99 -16.62 -4.88
CA GLN A 149 -12.84 -15.69 -3.76
C GLN A 149 -11.53 -14.91 -3.87
N TYR A 150 -11.61 -13.61 -3.60
CA TYR A 150 -10.49 -12.69 -3.62
C TYR A 150 -10.38 -11.91 -2.32
N MET A 151 -9.15 -11.60 -1.95
CA MET A 151 -8.80 -10.55 -0.99
C MET A 151 -8.39 -9.31 -1.77
N ALA A 152 -9.08 -8.20 -1.52
CA ALA A 152 -8.76 -6.88 -2.07
C ALA A 152 -7.90 -6.08 -1.10
N GLN A 153 -6.87 -5.40 -1.62
CA GLN A 153 -6.08 -4.40 -0.93
C GLN A 153 -6.02 -3.17 -1.83
N GLU A 154 -6.64 -2.09 -1.42
CA GLU A 154 -6.71 -0.85 -2.19
C GLU A 154 -6.06 0.29 -1.40
N TYR A 155 -5.30 1.12 -2.11
CA TYR A 155 -4.57 2.24 -1.54
C TYR A 155 -4.95 3.51 -2.29
N TYR A 156 -5.30 4.55 -1.54
CA TYR A 156 -5.72 5.84 -2.08
C TYR A 156 -4.78 6.92 -1.57
N ILE A 157 -4.21 7.68 -2.50
CA ILE A 157 -3.27 8.77 -2.24
C ILE A 157 -3.87 10.05 -2.78
N LYS A 158 -3.87 11.11 -1.97
CA LYS A 158 -4.29 12.45 -2.38
C LYS A 158 -3.08 13.30 -2.78
N TYR A 159 -3.18 13.87 -3.95
CA TYR A 159 -2.39 15.03 -4.39
C TYR A 159 -3.31 16.22 -4.57
N ASP A 160 -2.75 17.41 -4.81
CA ASP A 160 -3.55 18.64 -4.89
C ASP A 160 -4.63 18.57 -5.99
N ASP A 161 -4.25 18.06 -7.16
CA ASP A 161 -5.06 18.04 -8.38
C ASP A 161 -5.49 16.64 -8.83
N VAL A 162 -5.02 15.58 -8.17
CA VAL A 162 -5.32 14.20 -8.56
C VAL A 162 -5.46 13.28 -7.35
N PHE A 163 -6.23 12.22 -7.55
CA PHE A 163 -6.23 11.04 -6.69
C PHE A 163 -5.54 9.89 -7.40
N VAL A 164 -4.71 9.16 -6.66
CA VAL A 164 -4.04 7.95 -7.14
C VAL A 164 -4.58 6.76 -6.38
N LYS A 165 -5.00 5.74 -7.12
CA LYS A 165 -5.46 4.46 -6.56
C LYS A 165 -4.56 3.34 -7.05
N PHE A 166 -4.05 2.53 -6.12
CA PHE A 166 -3.50 1.21 -6.37
C PHE A 166 -4.48 0.17 -5.86
N ALA A 167 -4.80 -0.83 -6.64
CA ALA A 167 -5.66 -1.93 -6.25
C ALA A 167 -4.97 -3.26 -6.53
N PHE A 168 -4.93 -4.15 -5.53
CA PHE A 168 -4.39 -5.49 -5.62
C PHE A 168 -5.48 -6.48 -5.23
N TYR A 169 -5.82 -7.39 -6.14
CA TYR A 169 -6.80 -8.44 -5.94
C TYR A 169 -6.09 -9.79 -5.97
N VAL A 170 -6.06 -10.46 -4.85
CA VAL A 170 -5.34 -11.74 -4.66
C VAL A 170 -6.36 -12.85 -4.49
N VAL A 171 -6.19 -13.96 -5.21
CA VAL A 171 -6.97 -15.18 -4.97
C VAL A 171 -6.85 -15.57 -3.51
N LYS A 172 -7.97 -15.72 -2.80
CA LYS A 172 -8.00 -15.83 -1.33
C LYS A 172 -7.10 -16.93 -0.78
N ASP A 173 -7.12 -18.12 -1.41
CA ASP A 173 -6.30 -19.27 -0.99
C ASP A 173 -4.79 -19.04 -1.17
N LYS A 174 -4.41 -18.02 -1.92
CA LYS A 174 -3.01 -17.62 -2.17
C LYS A 174 -2.61 -16.39 -1.37
N TYR A 175 -3.57 -15.71 -0.76
CA TYR A 175 -3.29 -14.52 0.05
C TYR A 175 -2.49 -14.87 1.30
N LYS A 176 -1.48 -14.07 1.57
CA LYS A 176 -0.66 -14.13 2.79
C LYS A 176 -0.50 -12.72 3.34
N GLU A 177 -0.54 -12.57 4.65
CA GLU A 177 -0.43 -11.27 5.32
C GLU A 177 0.86 -10.50 4.96
N ASN A 178 1.96 -11.19 4.71
CA ASN A 178 3.21 -10.56 4.30
C ASN A 178 3.16 -9.92 2.91
N MET A 179 2.18 -10.24 2.07
CA MET A 179 1.96 -9.58 0.77
C MET A 179 1.64 -8.09 0.94
N VAL A 180 1.03 -7.71 2.08
CA VAL A 180 0.78 -6.29 2.41
C VAL A 180 2.07 -5.48 2.43
N VAL A 181 3.19 -6.06 2.89
CA VAL A 181 4.50 -5.40 2.89
C VAL A 181 4.97 -5.13 1.46
N ALA A 182 4.78 -6.09 0.55
CA ALA A 182 5.12 -5.94 -0.85
C ALA A 182 4.24 -4.87 -1.53
N PHE A 183 2.94 -4.86 -1.28
CA PHE A 183 2.03 -3.83 -1.79
C PHE A 183 2.37 -2.45 -1.26
N ASN A 184 2.66 -2.33 0.04
CA ASN A 184 3.16 -1.09 0.63
C ASN A 184 4.44 -0.61 -0.09
N THR A 185 5.38 -1.51 -0.41
CA THR A 185 6.62 -1.18 -1.12
C THR A 185 6.34 -0.64 -2.54
N ILE A 186 5.40 -1.25 -3.25
CA ILE A 186 4.96 -0.76 -4.57
C ILE A 186 4.39 0.65 -4.44
N VAL A 187 3.47 0.86 -3.51
CA VAL A 187 2.80 2.14 -3.27
C VAL A 187 3.79 3.22 -2.81
N GLU A 188 4.72 2.88 -1.91
CA GLU A 188 5.80 3.78 -1.45
C GLU A 188 6.72 4.24 -2.58
N SER A 189 6.92 3.39 -3.59
CA SER A 189 7.78 3.69 -4.73
C SER A 189 7.17 4.72 -5.68
N PHE A 190 5.87 5.01 -5.55
CA PHE A 190 5.18 5.95 -6.43
C PHE A 190 5.69 7.38 -6.22
N ASN A 191 6.11 7.98 -7.31
CA ASN A 191 6.53 9.37 -7.37
C ASN A 191 5.88 10.07 -8.57
N ARG A 192 5.47 11.32 -8.35
CA ARG A 192 4.95 12.22 -9.38
C ARG A 192 5.86 13.43 -9.46
N GLN A 193 6.40 13.70 -10.63
CA GLN A 193 7.10 14.94 -10.92
C GLN A 193 6.06 16.00 -11.29
N GLN A 194 6.20 17.18 -10.74
CA GLN A 194 5.35 18.34 -11.04
C GLN A 194 5.69 18.97 -12.36
#